data_4682238b464974d71c392c0d593bd272
#
_entry.id   4682238b464974d71c392c0d593bd272
#
_cell.length_a   1.000
_cell.length_b   1.000
_cell.length_c   1.000
_cell.angle_alpha   90.00
_cell.angle_beta   90.00
_cell.angle_gamma   90.00
#
_symmetry.space_group_name_H-M   'P 1'
#
loop_
_entity.id
_entity.type
_entity.pdbx_description
1 polymer ?
#
loop_
_entity_poly.entity_id
_entity_poly.type
_entity_poly.pdbx_seq_one_letter_code
_entity_poly.pdbx_strand_id
1 'polypeptide(L)'
;AADAVSNGADEIDMVINIGWAKEHKWQDLLTEINMVKKACSGRLLKVIIETCLLTDEEKIMLCRIINESDADYIKTSTGFSKGGATFDDIALFKKYITGKKIKAAGGIKSFADAEKFIELGADRLGTSRLVKILKEG
;
A
#
# COMPACT_ATOMS: atom_id res chain seq x y z
N ALA A 1 -14.65 2.07 3.34
CA ALA A 1 -14.53 2.01 1.87
C ALA A 1 -15.84 2.39 1.17
N ALA A 2 -16.97 1.89 1.67
CA ALA A 2 -18.27 2.22 1.07
C ALA A 2 -18.56 3.74 1.13
N ASP A 3 -18.21 4.37 2.24
CA ASP A 3 -18.40 5.82 2.38
C ASP A 3 -17.51 6.60 1.40
N ALA A 4 -16.27 6.15 1.19
CA ALA A 4 -15.37 6.78 0.23
C ALA A 4 -15.90 6.61 -1.20
N VAL A 5 -16.46 5.45 -1.53
CA VAL A 5 -17.09 5.23 -2.84
C VAL A 5 -18.26 6.19 -3.05
N SER A 6 -19.11 6.35 -2.04
CA SER A 6 -20.28 7.24 -2.15
C SER A 6 -19.88 8.71 -2.30
N ASN A 7 -18.65 9.06 -1.92
CA ASN A 7 -18.13 10.43 -2.09
C ASN A 7 -17.52 10.67 -3.48
N GLY A 8 -17.60 9.69 -4.39
CA GLY A 8 -17.14 9.84 -5.75
C GLY A 8 -15.64 9.72 -5.97
N ALA A 9 -14.92 9.18 -5.00
CA ALA A 9 -13.49 8.98 -5.15
C ALA A 9 -13.18 7.98 -6.27
N ASP A 10 -12.16 8.26 -7.09
CA ASP A 10 -11.73 7.38 -8.17
C ASP A 10 -10.82 6.25 -7.67
N GLU A 11 -10.15 6.46 -6.55
CA GLU A 11 -9.24 5.49 -5.94
C GLU A 11 -9.59 5.38 -4.46
N ILE A 12 -9.58 4.16 -3.96
CA ILE A 12 -9.96 3.86 -2.58
C ILE A 12 -8.74 3.29 -1.86
N ASP A 13 -8.45 3.83 -0.69
CA ASP A 13 -7.42 3.28 0.20
C ASP A 13 -8.10 2.53 1.33
N MET A 14 -7.63 1.31 1.62
CA MET A 14 -8.05 0.60 2.83
C MET A 14 -6.82 0.21 3.64
N VAL A 15 -6.95 0.25 4.96
CA VAL A 15 -5.91 -0.27 5.85
C VAL A 15 -6.33 -1.68 6.26
N ILE A 16 -5.42 -2.64 6.19
CA ILE A 16 -5.73 -4.02 6.60
C ILE A 16 -6.03 -4.06 8.11
N ASN A 17 -6.70 -5.13 8.53
CA ASN A 17 -6.86 -5.40 9.95
C ASN A 17 -5.53 -5.91 10.52
N ILE A 18 -4.78 -5.04 11.16
CA ILE A 18 -3.45 -5.35 11.69
C ILE A 18 -3.54 -6.49 12.72
N GLY A 19 -4.58 -6.48 13.55
CA GLY A 19 -4.78 -7.55 14.52
C GLY A 19 -4.90 -8.92 13.85
N TRP A 20 -5.64 -9.01 12.75
CA TRP A 20 -5.75 -10.24 11.99
C TRP A 20 -4.41 -10.66 11.38
N ALA A 21 -3.63 -9.69 10.89
CA ALA A 21 -2.30 -10.00 10.37
C ALA A 21 -1.39 -10.57 11.45
N LYS A 22 -1.44 -10.01 12.67
CA LYS A 22 -0.66 -10.50 13.82
C LYS A 22 -1.13 -11.89 14.27
N GLU A 23 -2.40 -12.20 14.12
CA GLU A 23 -2.97 -13.51 14.44
C GLU A 23 -2.88 -14.50 13.29
N HIS A 24 -2.28 -14.09 12.17
CA HIS A 24 -2.12 -14.92 10.96
C HIS A 24 -3.45 -15.38 10.36
N LYS A 25 -4.48 -14.53 10.42
CA LYS A 25 -5.79 -14.82 9.84
C LYS A 25 -5.81 -14.43 8.37
N TRP A 26 -4.99 -15.10 7.59
CA TRP A 26 -4.74 -14.75 6.18
C TRP A 26 -5.98 -14.86 5.31
N GLN A 27 -6.78 -15.91 5.51
CA GLN A 27 -8.01 -16.09 4.73
C GLN A 27 -9.02 -14.99 5.00
N ASP A 28 -9.14 -14.57 6.26
CA ASP A 28 -10.05 -13.48 6.64
C ASP A 28 -9.62 -12.17 6.00
N LEU A 29 -8.32 -11.91 5.95
CA LEU A 29 -7.77 -10.74 5.30
C LEU A 29 -8.05 -10.74 3.80
N LEU A 30 -7.85 -11.88 3.14
CA LEU A 30 -8.13 -12.01 1.71
C LEU A 30 -9.61 -11.74 1.43
N THR A 31 -10.49 -12.31 2.22
CA THR A 31 -11.94 -12.13 2.08
C THR A 31 -12.31 -10.65 2.25
N GLU A 32 -11.74 -9.98 3.26
CA GLU A 32 -12.01 -8.56 3.50
C GLU A 32 -11.57 -7.71 2.32
N ILE A 33 -10.36 -7.94 1.80
CA ILE A 33 -9.84 -7.18 0.66
C ILE A 33 -10.76 -7.33 -0.55
N ASN A 34 -11.17 -8.55 -0.85
CA ASN A 34 -12.05 -8.80 -2.00
C ASN A 34 -13.43 -8.18 -1.83
N MET A 35 -13.98 -8.20 -0.60
CA MET A 35 -15.25 -7.56 -0.31
C MET A 35 -15.18 -6.05 -0.50
N VAL A 36 -14.10 -5.44 -0.04
CA VAL A 36 -13.90 -4.00 -0.20
C VAL A 36 -13.72 -3.65 -1.68
N LYS A 37 -12.96 -4.45 -2.42
CA LYS A 37 -12.79 -4.23 -3.87
C LYS A 37 -14.13 -4.29 -4.59
N LYS A 38 -14.98 -5.23 -4.25
CA LYS A 38 -16.30 -5.35 -4.83
C LYS A 38 -17.14 -4.11 -4.55
N ALA A 39 -17.06 -3.57 -3.32
CA ALA A 39 -17.76 -2.35 -2.94
C ALA A 39 -17.23 -1.09 -3.63
N CYS A 40 -16.03 -1.15 -4.21
CA CYS A 40 -15.41 -0.01 -4.90
C CYS A 40 -16.04 0.30 -6.27
N SER A 41 -16.92 -0.53 -6.75
CA SER A 41 -17.66 -0.31 -8.02
C SER A 41 -16.72 -0.02 -9.21
N GLY A 42 -15.67 -0.80 -9.35
CA GLY A 42 -14.71 -0.67 -10.45
C GLY A 42 -13.58 0.33 -10.23
N ARG A 43 -13.57 1.01 -9.08
CA ARG A 43 -12.49 1.94 -8.75
C ARG A 43 -11.24 1.19 -8.31
N LEU A 44 -10.09 1.85 -8.39
CA LEU A 44 -8.83 1.26 -7.94
C LEU A 44 -8.83 1.10 -6.42
N LEU A 45 -8.39 -0.05 -5.94
CA LEU A 45 -8.22 -0.31 -4.52
C LEU A 45 -6.73 -0.42 -4.18
N LYS A 46 -6.30 0.39 -3.23
CA LYS A 46 -4.94 0.34 -2.67
C LYS A 46 -5.03 -0.20 -1.25
N VAL A 47 -4.30 -1.27 -0.98
CA VAL A 47 -4.29 -1.91 0.33
C VAL A 47 -3.06 -1.47 1.10
N ILE A 48 -3.30 -0.75 2.19
CA ILE A 48 -2.24 -0.24 3.07
C ILE A 48 -1.96 -1.29 4.13
N ILE A 49 -0.74 -1.79 4.18
CA ILE A 49 -0.37 -2.82 5.16
C ILE A 49 0.33 -2.27 6.39
N GLU A 50 0.68 -0.99 6.41
CA GLU A 50 1.34 -0.30 7.53
C GLU A 50 2.63 -1.02 7.94
N THR A 51 3.61 -1.02 7.05
CA THR A 51 4.83 -1.81 7.17
C THR A 51 5.58 -1.64 8.47
N CYS A 52 5.55 -0.45 9.07
CA CYS A 52 6.26 -0.19 10.34
C CYS A 52 5.73 -1.01 11.52
N LEU A 53 4.55 -1.60 11.40
CA LEU A 53 3.93 -2.41 12.44
C LEU A 53 4.13 -3.92 12.22
N LEU A 54 4.79 -4.31 11.13
CA LEU A 54 4.87 -5.70 10.69
C LEU A 54 6.31 -6.21 10.68
N THR A 55 6.44 -7.52 10.89
CA THR A 55 7.72 -8.23 10.66
C THR A 55 7.86 -8.50 9.16
N ASP A 56 9.08 -8.82 8.73
CA ASP A 56 9.32 -9.15 7.31
C ASP A 56 8.51 -10.37 6.88
N GLU A 57 8.40 -11.37 7.74
CA GLU A 57 7.60 -12.56 7.46
C GLU A 57 6.12 -12.20 7.23
N GLU A 58 5.58 -11.33 8.06
CA GLU A 58 4.21 -10.85 7.92
C GLU A 58 4.02 -10.07 6.61
N LYS A 59 4.99 -9.23 6.25
CA LYS A 59 4.97 -8.49 5.00
C LYS A 59 4.95 -9.42 3.80
N ILE A 60 5.77 -10.48 3.82
CA ILE A 60 5.82 -11.46 2.74
C ILE A 60 4.47 -12.18 2.59
N MET A 61 3.86 -12.60 3.70
CA MET A 61 2.56 -13.26 3.67
C MET A 61 1.50 -12.32 3.12
N LEU A 62 1.53 -11.06 3.51
CA LEU A 62 0.58 -10.06 2.99
C LEU A 62 0.77 -9.81 1.49
N CYS A 63 2.00 -9.82 1.01
CA CYS A 63 2.24 -9.74 -0.43
C CYS A 63 1.55 -10.89 -1.16
N ARG A 64 1.64 -12.11 -0.62
CA ARG A 64 0.97 -13.28 -1.20
C ARG A 64 -0.54 -13.12 -1.19
N ILE A 65 -1.09 -12.65 -0.08
CA ILE A 65 -2.54 -12.42 0.05
C ILE A 65 -3.00 -11.38 -0.98
N ILE A 66 -2.27 -10.28 -1.11
CA ILE A 66 -2.62 -9.23 -2.06
C ILE A 66 -2.52 -9.74 -3.50
N ASN A 67 -1.51 -10.57 -3.81
CA ASN A 67 -1.40 -11.18 -5.14
C ASN A 67 -2.64 -12.00 -5.50
N GLU A 68 -3.22 -12.69 -4.53
CA GLU A 68 -4.42 -13.52 -4.74
C GLU A 68 -5.70 -12.68 -4.74
N SER A 69 -5.66 -11.47 -4.21
CA SER A 69 -6.83 -10.60 -4.10
C SER A 69 -7.09 -9.86 -5.40
N ASP A 70 -8.22 -9.16 -5.44
CA ASP A 70 -8.60 -8.30 -6.55
C ASP A 70 -8.11 -6.85 -6.37
N ALA A 71 -7.28 -6.58 -5.38
CA ALA A 71 -6.70 -5.26 -5.16
C ALA A 71 -5.78 -4.86 -6.31
N ASP A 72 -5.62 -3.57 -6.52
CA ASP A 72 -4.82 -3.03 -7.63
C ASP A 72 -3.42 -2.63 -7.18
N TYR A 73 -3.27 -2.18 -5.93
CA TYR A 73 -2.01 -1.69 -5.37
C TYR A 73 -1.76 -2.25 -3.99
N ILE A 74 -0.47 -2.43 -3.66
CA ILE A 74 -0.03 -2.52 -2.26
C ILE A 74 0.60 -1.18 -1.89
N LYS A 75 0.28 -0.66 -0.70
CA LYS A 75 0.79 0.61 -0.22
C LYS A 75 1.45 0.40 1.15
N THR A 76 2.57 1.09 1.39
CA THR A 76 3.36 0.86 2.60
C THR A 76 2.69 1.37 3.87
N SER A 77 2.17 2.60 3.85
CA SER A 77 1.86 3.32 5.09
C SER A 77 0.73 4.31 4.91
N THR A 78 0.04 4.61 6.04
CA THR A 78 -0.98 5.67 6.07
C THR A 78 -0.36 7.06 6.11
N GLY A 79 0.85 7.17 6.64
CA GLY A 79 1.47 8.44 6.94
C GLY A 79 1.21 8.93 8.36
N PHE A 80 0.37 8.22 9.12
CA PHE A 80 0.00 8.60 10.49
C PHE A 80 0.73 7.79 11.56
N SER A 81 1.32 6.66 11.21
CA SER A 81 2.12 5.85 12.12
C SER A 81 3.54 6.38 12.22
N LYS A 82 4.33 5.80 13.14
CA LYS A 82 5.71 6.23 13.39
C LYS A 82 6.64 6.13 12.20
N GLY A 83 6.37 5.19 11.28
CA GLY A 83 7.23 4.97 10.13
C GLY A 83 6.48 5.13 8.83
N GLY A 84 7.20 5.56 7.80
CA GLY A 84 6.74 5.59 6.44
C GLY A 84 7.41 4.50 5.62
N ALA A 85 7.41 4.65 4.31
CA ALA A 85 8.07 3.72 3.40
C ALA A 85 9.57 3.67 3.68
N THR A 86 10.15 2.48 3.58
CA THR A 86 11.58 2.29 3.62
C THR A 86 12.04 1.67 2.31
N PHE A 87 13.31 1.84 1.98
CA PHE A 87 13.87 1.22 0.78
C PHE A 87 13.76 -0.30 0.82
N ASP A 88 13.99 -0.88 2.01
CA ASP A 88 13.90 -2.33 2.20
C ASP A 88 12.47 -2.84 1.96
N ASP A 89 11.46 -2.08 2.39
CA ASP A 89 10.05 -2.45 2.17
C ASP A 89 9.72 -2.51 0.68
N ILE A 90 10.15 -1.53 -0.07
CA ILE A 90 9.87 -1.50 -1.51
C ILE A 90 10.64 -2.60 -2.24
N ALA A 91 11.89 -2.85 -1.85
CA ALA A 91 12.66 -3.96 -2.41
C ALA A 91 11.97 -5.30 -2.13
N LEU A 92 11.44 -5.48 -0.93
CA LEU A 92 10.70 -6.68 -0.55
C LEU A 92 9.42 -6.82 -1.38
N PHE A 93 8.66 -5.74 -1.55
CA PHE A 93 7.45 -5.76 -2.37
C PHE A 93 7.78 -6.11 -3.82
N LYS A 94 8.82 -5.53 -4.36
CA LYS A 94 9.24 -5.81 -5.75
C LYS A 94 9.55 -7.28 -5.94
N LYS A 95 10.13 -7.91 -4.92
CA LYS A 95 10.49 -9.33 -4.95
C LYS A 95 9.27 -10.25 -4.91
N TYR A 96 8.26 -9.92 -4.09
CA TYR A 96 7.15 -10.82 -3.80
C TYR A 96 5.82 -10.45 -4.44
N ILE A 97 5.61 -9.19 -4.82
CA ILE A 97 4.37 -8.76 -5.48
C ILE A 97 4.41 -9.14 -6.96
N THR A 98 3.31 -9.70 -7.46
CA THR A 98 3.15 -10.05 -8.87
C THR A 98 1.79 -9.57 -9.37
N GLY A 99 1.77 -8.88 -10.51
CA GLY A 99 0.52 -8.43 -11.12
C GLY A 99 -0.16 -7.26 -10.43
N LYS A 100 0.47 -6.68 -9.42
CA LYS A 100 -0.04 -5.52 -8.69
C LYS A 100 0.98 -4.40 -8.73
N LYS A 101 0.52 -3.17 -8.53
CA LYS A 101 1.39 -1.99 -8.46
C LYS A 101 1.77 -1.69 -7.02
N ILE A 102 2.87 -0.98 -6.84
CA ILE A 102 3.44 -0.66 -5.54
C ILE A 102 3.42 0.84 -5.33
N LYS A 103 2.88 1.29 -4.20
CA LYS A 103 2.90 2.70 -3.81
C LYS A 103 3.69 2.87 -2.53
N ALA A 104 4.72 3.72 -2.58
CA ALA A 104 5.48 4.11 -1.41
C ALA A 104 4.84 5.37 -0.80
N ALA A 105 4.51 5.34 0.47
CA ALA A 105 3.86 6.45 1.15
C ALA A 105 4.53 6.75 2.49
N GLY A 106 4.71 8.03 2.77
CA GLY A 106 5.46 8.49 3.94
C GLY A 106 6.97 8.28 3.76
N GLY A 107 7.78 8.91 4.59
CA GLY A 107 9.23 8.71 4.57
C GLY A 107 9.97 9.28 3.36
N ILE A 108 9.28 9.92 2.43
CA ILE A 108 9.88 10.48 1.22
C ILE A 108 10.16 11.97 1.50
N LYS A 109 11.45 12.32 1.64
CA LYS A 109 11.85 13.64 2.09
C LYS A 109 12.55 14.48 1.04
N SER A 110 12.96 13.86 -0.07
CA SER A 110 13.74 14.54 -1.11
C SER A 110 13.53 13.88 -2.47
N PHE A 111 14.00 14.53 -3.53
CA PHE A 111 14.03 13.94 -4.85
C PHE A 111 14.90 12.69 -4.90
N ALA A 112 16.02 12.69 -4.18
CA ALA A 112 16.89 11.52 -4.13
C ALA A 112 16.15 10.30 -3.54
N ASP A 113 15.37 10.50 -2.47
CA ASP A 113 14.53 9.45 -1.90
C ASP A 113 13.50 8.97 -2.92
N ALA A 114 12.83 9.89 -3.59
CA ALA A 114 11.81 9.57 -4.59
C ALA A 114 12.40 8.73 -5.72
N GLU A 115 13.54 9.13 -6.26
CA GLU A 115 14.23 8.38 -7.31
C GLU A 115 14.60 6.98 -6.85
N LYS A 116 15.10 6.86 -5.61
CA LYS A 116 15.49 5.58 -5.04
C LYS A 116 14.31 4.64 -4.91
N PHE A 117 13.17 5.13 -4.43
CA PHE A 117 11.95 4.32 -4.34
C PHE A 117 11.49 3.83 -5.71
N ILE A 118 11.54 4.67 -6.72
CA ILE A 118 11.15 4.29 -8.08
C ILE A 118 12.12 3.25 -8.63
N GLU A 119 13.42 3.45 -8.46
CA GLU A 119 14.43 2.48 -8.88
C GLU A 119 14.23 1.11 -8.24
N LEU A 120 13.82 1.09 -6.97
CA LEU A 120 13.59 -0.15 -6.23
C LEU A 120 12.28 -0.84 -6.60
N GLY A 121 11.39 -0.18 -7.34
CA GLY A 121 10.20 -0.79 -7.88
C GLY A 121 8.88 -0.13 -7.55
N ALA A 122 8.87 1.02 -6.87
CA ALA A 122 7.62 1.74 -6.62
C ALA A 122 7.05 2.28 -7.93
N ASP A 123 5.77 2.06 -8.15
CA ASP A 123 5.06 2.57 -9.32
C ASP A 123 4.52 3.98 -9.07
N ARG A 124 4.18 4.29 -7.81
CA ARG A 124 3.67 5.59 -7.40
C ARG A 124 4.25 5.97 -6.04
N LEU A 125 4.26 7.28 -5.79
CA LEU A 125 4.69 7.87 -4.53
C LEU A 125 3.54 8.66 -3.93
N GLY A 126 3.32 8.50 -2.62
CA GLY A 126 2.21 9.14 -1.92
C GLY A 126 2.68 10.13 -0.88
N THR A 127 3.07 11.32 -1.30
CA THR A 127 3.41 12.39 -0.37
C THR A 127 3.04 13.75 -0.98
N SER A 128 2.32 14.56 -0.20
CA SER A 128 1.99 15.91 -0.62
C SER A 128 3.21 16.81 -0.70
N ARG A 129 4.20 16.56 0.15
CA ARG A 129 5.48 17.30 0.13
C ARG A 129 6.20 17.09 -1.20
N LEU A 130 6.24 15.86 -1.69
CA LEU A 130 6.89 15.57 -2.96
C LEU A 130 6.16 16.25 -4.12
N VAL A 131 4.84 16.22 -4.11
CA VAL A 131 4.02 16.88 -5.15
C VAL A 131 4.37 18.36 -5.20
N LYS A 132 4.49 19.01 -4.05
CA LYS A 132 4.88 20.43 -3.98
C LYS A 132 6.27 20.66 -4.57
N ILE A 133 7.23 19.82 -4.23
CA ILE A 133 8.59 19.91 -4.75
C ILE A 133 8.58 19.75 -6.28
N LEU A 134 7.84 18.78 -6.79
CA LEU A 134 7.74 18.55 -8.24
C LEU A 134 7.13 19.74 -8.98
N LYS A 135 6.14 20.40 -8.39
CA LYS A 135 5.51 21.58 -9.00
C LYS A 135 6.44 22.79 -9.02
N GLU A 136 7.29 22.91 -8.01
CA GLU A 136 8.25 24.02 -7.89
C GLU A 136 9.51 23.79 -8.73
N GLY A 137 9.82 22.54 -9.02
CA GLY A 137 11.00 22.14 -9.74
C GLY A 137 10.78 21.99 -11.20
#